data_e1394435c85b207ba1b86c87120c691a
#
_entry.id   e1394435c85b207ba1b86c87120c691a
#
_cell.length_a   1.000
_cell.length_b   1.000
_cell.length_c   1.000
_cell.angle_alpha   90.00
_cell.angle_beta   90.00
_cell.angle_gamma   90.00
#
_symmetry.space_group_name_H-M   'P 1'
#
loop_
_entity.id
_entity.type
_entity.pdbx_description
1 polymer ?
#
loop_
_entity_poly.entity_id
_entity_poly.type
_entity_poly.pdbx_seq_one_letter_code
_entity_poly.pdbx_strand_id
1 'polypeptide(L)'
;DICTRRCPFCDVAHGRPQAIDSSEPGNLANTIARMQLRYVVITSVDRDDLRDGGARHFADCISAVREKSPDIRIETLTPDFRGRLDTAVALLSACPPDVLNHNLETVPRLYRRVRPGADYRHSLQLLERFSKTCPNVPTKSGLMLGLGETIEEVETVMRDLRSHGVRMLTLGQYLQPTVHHLPVERYATPKEFAMLK
;
A
#
# COMPACT_ATOMS: atom_id res chain seq x y z
N ASP A 1 -13.37 8.17 -2.94
CA ASP A 1 -12.42 8.90 -2.08
C ASP A 1 -11.59 9.88 -2.91
N ILE A 2 -11.05 10.92 -2.28
CA ILE A 2 -10.20 11.93 -2.90
C ILE A 2 -8.82 11.84 -2.29
N CYS A 3 -7.79 11.57 -3.11
CA CYS A 3 -6.41 11.47 -2.68
C CYS A 3 -5.77 12.87 -2.56
N THR A 4 -4.92 13.10 -1.56
CA THR A 4 -4.13 14.33 -1.43
C THR A 4 -2.99 14.41 -2.42
N ARG A 5 -2.63 13.30 -3.08
CA ARG A 5 -1.53 13.21 -4.06
C ARG A 5 -2.03 12.98 -5.47
N ARG A 6 -1.14 13.24 -6.45
CA ARG A 6 -1.43 13.17 -7.89
C ARG A 6 -0.41 12.28 -8.58
N CYS A 7 -0.47 10.98 -8.32
CA CYS A 7 0.41 10.03 -8.99
C CYS A 7 -0.08 9.81 -10.42
N PRO A 8 0.72 10.11 -11.46
CA PRO A 8 0.25 10.10 -12.84
C PRO A 8 0.00 8.70 -13.43
N PHE A 9 0.20 7.65 -12.65
CA PHE A 9 -0.23 6.28 -13.01
C PHE A 9 -1.63 5.92 -12.48
N CYS A 10 -2.17 6.71 -11.53
CA CYS A 10 -3.34 6.36 -10.73
C CYS A 10 -4.57 7.18 -11.14
N ASP A 11 -5.69 6.49 -11.39
CA ASP A 11 -6.97 7.10 -11.81
C ASP A 11 -7.89 7.48 -10.63
N VAL A 12 -7.38 7.45 -9.40
CA VAL A 12 -8.13 7.92 -8.23
C VAL A 12 -8.28 9.45 -8.26
N ALA A 13 -9.47 9.93 -7.99
CA ALA A 13 -9.74 11.36 -7.88
C ALA A 13 -8.82 12.01 -6.83
N HIS A 14 -8.33 13.21 -7.13
CA HIS A 14 -7.40 13.92 -6.26
C HIS A 14 -7.84 15.35 -5.97
N GLY A 15 -7.45 15.86 -4.81
CA GLY A 15 -7.86 17.21 -4.37
C GLY A 15 -7.91 17.34 -2.86
N ARG A 16 -8.91 18.07 -2.38
CA ARG A 16 -9.18 18.21 -0.95
C ARG A 16 -10.16 17.11 -0.50
N PRO A 17 -9.73 16.15 0.33
CA PRO A 17 -10.62 15.11 0.85
C PRO A 17 -11.72 15.68 1.75
N GLN A 18 -12.79 14.92 1.88
CA GLN A 18 -13.82 15.17 2.90
C GLN A 18 -13.35 14.72 4.28
N ALA A 19 -14.09 15.11 5.32
CA ALA A 19 -13.89 14.60 6.66
C ALA A 19 -14.03 13.05 6.68
N ILE A 20 -13.34 12.42 7.63
CA ILE A 20 -13.48 10.97 7.86
C ILE A 20 -14.93 10.68 8.26
N ASP A 21 -15.52 9.65 7.65
CA ASP A 21 -16.81 9.11 8.05
C ASP A 21 -16.62 8.16 9.24
N SER A 22 -17.08 8.59 10.41
CA SER A 22 -16.99 7.79 11.64
C SER A 22 -17.84 6.51 11.61
N SER A 23 -18.78 6.40 10.67
CA SER A 23 -19.61 5.19 10.48
C SER A 23 -18.95 4.15 9.58
N GLU A 24 -17.90 4.52 8.84
CA GLU A 24 -17.24 3.63 7.86
C GLU A 24 -16.72 2.33 8.49
N PRO A 25 -16.05 2.31 9.66
CA PRO A 25 -15.58 1.06 10.26
C PRO A 25 -16.71 0.04 10.50
N GLY A 26 -17.84 0.50 11.03
CA GLY A 26 -19.02 -0.34 11.26
C GLY A 26 -19.67 -0.82 9.97
N ASN A 27 -19.80 0.06 8.98
CA ASN A 27 -20.36 -0.25 7.67
C ASN A 27 -19.49 -1.26 6.92
N LEU A 28 -18.17 -1.07 6.95
CA LEU A 28 -17.20 -1.98 6.36
C LEU A 28 -17.28 -3.37 7.01
N ALA A 29 -17.28 -3.45 8.35
CA ALA A 29 -17.38 -4.70 9.09
C ALA A 29 -18.68 -5.44 8.76
N ASN A 30 -19.82 -4.74 8.70
CA ASN A 30 -21.10 -5.31 8.32
C ASN A 30 -21.08 -5.88 6.89
N THR A 31 -20.50 -5.16 5.95
CA THR A 31 -20.41 -5.58 4.55
C THR A 31 -19.54 -6.83 4.42
N ILE A 32 -18.35 -6.84 5.02
CA ILE A 32 -17.43 -7.98 5.01
C ILE A 32 -18.08 -9.23 5.61
N ALA A 33 -18.77 -9.10 6.76
CA ALA A 33 -19.47 -10.21 7.41
C ALA A 33 -20.56 -10.80 6.50
N ARG A 34 -21.34 -9.94 5.83
CA ARG A 34 -22.39 -10.38 4.89
C ARG A 34 -21.82 -11.10 3.65
N MET A 35 -20.63 -10.72 3.20
CA MET A 35 -19.94 -11.37 2.07
C MET A 35 -19.29 -12.71 2.45
N GLN A 36 -19.23 -13.06 3.75
CA GLN A 36 -18.61 -14.29 4.25
C GLN A 36 -17.18 -14.52 3.73
N LEU A 37 -16.39 -13.45 3.66
CA LEU A 37 -15.03 -13.51 3.18
C LEU A 37 -14.11 -14.20 4.20
N ARG A 38 -13.08 -14.90 3.70
CA ARG A 38 -11.99 -15.46 4.51
C ARG A 38 -10.75 -14.58 4.53
N TYR A 39 -10.64 -13.69 3.56
CA TYR A 39 -9.54 -12.76 3.41
C TYR A 39 -10.05 -11.45 2.81
N VAL A 40 -9.60 -10.34 3.34
CA VAL A 40 -9.96 -9.01 2.86
C VAL A 40 -8.72 -8.13 2.79
N VAL A 41 -8.66 -7.28 1.76
CA VAL A 41 -7.67 -6.21 1.66
C VAL A 41 -8.38 -4.89 1.89
N ILE A 42 -7.99 -4.18 2.95
CA ILE A 42 -8.48 -2.84 3.27
C ILE A 42 -7.45 -1.84 2.77
N THR A 43 -7.89 -0.88 1.98
CA THR A 43 -7.00 0.15 1.42
C THR A 43 -7.62 1.54 1.54
N SER A 44 -6.79 2.55 1.45
CA SER A 44 -7.21 3.95 1.39
C SER A 44 -6.38 4.74 0.37
N VAL A 45 -6.76 5.98 0.16
CA VAL A 45 -5.96 7.00 -0.51
C VAL A 45 -4.94 7.61 0.45
N ASP A 46 -3.97 8.39 -0.06
CA ASP A 46 -3.14 9.24 0.80
C ASP A 46 -3.97 10.34 1.44
N ARG A 47 -3.84 10.49 2.76
CA ARG A 47 -4.52 11.47 3.60
C ARG A 47 -3.49 12.35 4.32
N ASP A 48 -2.63 13.03 3.52
CA ASP A 48 -1.62 13.97 4.06
C ASP A 48 -2.24 15.17 4.80
N ASP A 49 -3.55 15.37 4.66
CA ASP A 49 -4.35 16.37 5.38
C ASP A 49 -4.61 16.00 6.85
N LEU A 50 -4.51 14.71 7.21
CA LEU A 50 -4.73 14.23 8.57
C LEU A 50 -3.44 14.22 9.39
N ARG A 51 -3.56 14.45 10.71
CA ARG A 51 -2.42 14.51 11.63
C ARG A 51 -1.68 13.18 11.76
N ASP A 52 -2.35 12.08 11.54
CA ASP A 52 -1.83 10.71 11.61
C ASP A 52 -1.78 10.01 10.24
N GLY A 53 -2.09 10.75 9.16
CA GLY A 53 -2.14 10.20 7.81
C GLY A 53 -3.26 9.17 7.57
N GLY A 54 -4.24 9.08 8.48
CA GLY A 54 -5.34 8.11 8.42
C GLY A 54 -5.07 6.79 9.14
N ALA A 55 -3.94 6.67 9.85
CA ALA A 55 -3.57 5.42 10.53
C ALA A 55 -4.58 5.00 11.61
N ARG A 56 -5.17 5.96 12.35
CA ARG A 56 -6.22 5.68 13.33
C ARG A 56 -7.42 5.03 12.68
N HIS A 57 -7.85 5.57 11.55
CA HIS A 57 -9.02 5.04 10.83
C HIS A 57 -8.79 3.61 10.33
N PHE A 58 -7.57 3.26 9.87
CA PHE A 58 -7.21 1.87 9.59
C PHE A 58 -7.35 0.97 10.83
N ALA A 59 -6.83 1.42 11.98
CA ALA A 59 -6.93 0.65 13.22
C ALA A 59 -8.39 0.44 13.65
N ASP A 60 -9.22 1.47 13.52
CA ASP A 60 -10.66 1.40 13.84
C ASP A 60 -11.39 0.42 12.89
N CYS A 61 -11.06 0.43 11.59
CA CYS A 61 -11.59 -0.53 10.61
C CYS A 61 -11.17 -1.97 10.93
N ILE A 62 -9.88 -2.20 11.25
CA ILE A 62 -9.38 -3.52 11.63
C ILE A 62 -10.11 -4.03 12.87
N SER A 63 -10.24 -3.18 13.90
CA SER A 63 -10.93 -3.55 15.16
C SER A 63 -12.38 -3.93 14.91
N ALA A 64 -13.13 -3.11 14.16
CA ALA A 64 -14.53 -3.37 13.85
C ALA A 64 -14.73 -4.66 13.04
N VAL A 65 -13.84 -4.93 12.08
CA VAL A 65 -13.89 -6.16 11.28
C VAL A 65 -13.57 -7.38 12.12
N ARG A 66 -12.56 -7.33 13.01
CA ARG A 66 -12.21 -8.45 13.90
C ARG A 66 -13.30 -8.75 14.92
N GLU A 67 -13.95 -7.72 15.48
CA GLU A 67 -15.08 -7.89 16.39
C GLU A 67 -16.22 -8.65 15.72
N LYS A 68 -16.52 -8.34 14.47
CA LYS A 68 -17.65 -8.93 13.74
C LYS A 68 -17.31 -10.25 13.04
N SER A 69 -16.06 -10.43 12.63
CA SER A 69 -15.59 -11.59 11.88
C SER A 69 -14.20 -12.01 12.40
N PRO A 70 -14.11 -12.66 13.58
CA PRO A 70 -12.83 -12.92 14.26
C PRO A 70 -11.88 -13.84 13.47
N ASP A 71 -12.40 -14.70 12.60
CA ASP A 71 -11.61 -15.67 11.83
C ASP A 71 -11.11 -15.14 10.48
N ILE A 72 -11.52 -13.90 10.09
CA ILE A 72 -11.09 -13.32 8.81
C ILE A 72 -9.63 -12.88 8.86
N ARG A 73 -8.92 -13.09 7.76
CA ARG A 73 -7.59 -12.50 7.57
C ARG A 73 -7.69 -11.13 6.94
N ILE A 74 -7.00 -10.16 7.54
CA ILE A 74 -7.00 -8.77 7.12
C ILE A 74 -5.62 -8.38 6.61
N GLU A 75 -5.53 -8.04 5.34
CA GLU A 75 -4.39 -7.31 4.78
C GLU A 75 -4.74 -5.82 4.71
N THR A 76 -3.81 -4.95 5.08
CA THR A 76 -3.98 -3.50 4.86
C THR A 76 -3.00 -3.03 3.80
N LEU A 77 -3.49 -2.38 2.75
CA LEU A 77 -2.65 -1.64 1.81
C LEU A 77 -2.65 -0.17 2.21
N THR A 78 -1.58 0.24 2.87
CA THR A 78 -1.47 1.56 3.49
C THR A 78 -0.74 2.59 2.60
N PRO A 79 -1.02 3.91 2.77
CA PRO A 79 -0.16 4.96 2.28
C PRO A 79 1.20 4.94 2.99
N ASP A 80 2.13 5.82 2.58
CA ASP A 80 3.46 5.91 3.22
C ASP A 80 3.47 6.73 4.52
N PHE A 81 2.34 7.32 4.92
CA PHE A 81 2.20 8.17 6.11
C PHE A 81 3.28 9.25 6.21
N ARG A 82 3.59 9.91 5.10
CA ARG A 82 4.67 10.91 5.01
C ARG A 82 4.62 11.96 6.13
N GLY A 83 5.72 12.06 6.89
CA GLY A 83 5.85 12.97 8.03
C GLY A 83 5.14 12.51 9.32
N ARG A 84 4.51 11.31 9.34
CA ARG A 84 3.75 10.76 10.48
C ARG A 84 4.12 9.31 10.80
N LEU A 85 5.28 8.87 10.33
CA LEU A 85 5.68 7.46 10.37
C LEU A 85 5.61 6.85 11.77
N ASP A 86 6.15 7.53 12.78
CA ASP A 86 6.19 7.01 14.17
C ASP A 86 4.76 6.86 14.73
N THR A 87 3.91 7.85 14.52
CA THR A 87 2.50 7.81 14.95
C THR A 87 1.74 6.68 14.23
N ALA A 88 1.93 6.55 12.92
CA ALA A 88 1.25 5.54 12.12
C ALA A 88 1.67 4.12 12.53
N VAL A 89 2.98 3.88 12.68
CA VAL A 89 3.49 2.57 13.14
C VAL A 89 2.95 2.23 14.53
N ALA A 90 2.95 3.18 15.47
CA ALA A 90 2.41 2.94 16.82
C ALA A 90 0.93 2.56 16.79
N LEU A 91 0.11 3.28 16.02
CA LEU A 91 -1.33 3.02 15.91
C LEU A 91 -1.63 1.65 15.27
N LEU A 92 -0.96 1.33 14.15
CA LEU A 92 -1.15 0.07 13.45
C LEU A 92 -0.58 -1.13 14.24
N SER A 93 0.48 -0.91 15.05
CA SER A 93 1.04 -1.96 15.89
C SER A 93 0.17 -2.29 17.11
N ALA A 94 -0.62 -1.33 17.58
CA ALA A 94 -1.59 -1.56 18.67
C ALA A 94 -2.80 -2.41 18.21
N CYS A 95 -3.13 -2.36 16.92
CA CYS A 95 -4.18 -3.17 16.30
C CYS A 95 -3.68 -3.70 14.94
N PRO A 96 -2.77 -4.70 14.94
CA PRO A 96 -2.08 -5.09 13.72
C PRO A 96 -3.00 -5.87 12.77
N PRO A 97 -2.85 -5.67 11.44
CA PRO A 97 -3.44 -6.57 10.44
C PRO A 97 -2.73 -7.93 10.44
N ASP A 98 -3.24 -8.88 9.66
CA ASP A 98 -2.52 -10.15 9.42
C ASP A 98 -1.40 -10.00 8.38
N VAL A 99 -1.49 -8.99 7.50
CA VAL A 99 -0.44 -8.58 6.56
C VAL A 99 -0.46 -7.05 6.44
N LEU A 100 0.70 -6.41 6.63
CA LEU A 100 0.85 -4.99 6.30
C LEU A 100 1.48 -4.86 4.92
N ASN A 101 0.75 -4.24 4.01
CA ASN A 101 1.21 -3.95 2.65
C ASN A 101 1.39 -2.44 2.45
N HIS A 102 2.51 -2.06 1.86
CA HIS A 102 2.74 -0.74 1.30
C HIS A 102 3.50 -0.89 -0.02
N ASN A 103 2.91 -0.44 -1.11
CA ASN A 103 3.51 -0.58 -2.43
C ASN A 103 4.58 0.49 -2.68
N LEU A 104 5.75 0.05 -3.17
CA LEU A 104 6.77 0.96 -3.71
C LEU A 104 6.41 1.47 -5.11
N GLU A 105 5.59 0.74 -5.83
CA GLU A 105 5.04 0.99 -7.16
C GLU A 105 6.07 0.94 -8.30
N THR A 106 7.28 1.49 -8.10
CA THR A 106 8.31 1.57 -9.13
C THR A 106 9.72 1.62 -8.53
N VAL A 107 10.73 1.64 -9.41
CA VAL A 107 12.15 1.72 -9.05
C VAL A 107 12.58 3.16 -8.71
N PRO A 108 13.66 3.37 -7.90
CA PRO A 108 14.07 4.69 -7.41
C PRO A 108 14.22 5.76 -8.49
N ARG A 109 14.83 5.42 -9.64
CA ARG A 109 15.04 6.34 -10.76
C ARG A 109 13.74 6.94 -11.29
N LEU A 110 12.65 6.20 -11.21
CA LEU A 110 11.34 6.59 -11.74
C LEU A 110 10.45 7.32 -10.72
N TYR A 111 10.83 7.41 -9.43
CA TYR A 111 9.97 7.99 -8.39
C TYR A 111 9.46 9.38 -8.72
N ARG A 112 10.35 10.30 -9.20
CA ARG A 112 9.94 11.67 -9.54
C ARG A 112 8.89 11.73 -10.66
N ARG A 113 8.92 10.76 -11.59
CA ARG A 113 7.97 10.66 -12.71
C ARG A 113 6.68 9.94 -12.30
N VAL A 114 6.77 8.86 -11.53
CA VAL A 114 5.67 7.94 -11.25
C VAL A 114 4.97 8.28 -9.93
N ARG A 115 5.74 8.63 -8.88
CA ARG A 115 5.23 8.95 -7.53
C ARG A 115 5.82 10.27 -7.02
N PRO A 116 5.54 11.42 -7.65
CA PRO A 116 6.21 12.70 -7.34
C PRO A 116 6.01 13.18 -5.90
N GLY A 117 4.99 12.67 -5.19
CA GLY A 117 4.71 12.99 -3.79
C GLY A 117 5.29 12.03 -2.77
N ALA A 118 6.00 10.97 -3.18
CA ALA A 118 6.54 9.93 -2.32
C ALA A 118 8.08 9.92 -2.31
N ASP A 119 8.64 9.25 -1.30
CA ASP A 119 10.08 9.00 -1.18
C ASP A 119 10.35 7.50 -1.04
N TYR A 120 11.28 6.98 -1.83
CA TYR A 120 11.61 5.56 -1.89
C TYR A 120 12.14 5.04 -0.55
N ARG A 121 13.06 5.78 0.07
CA ARG A 121 13.68 5.38 1.34
C ARG A 121 12.68 5.45 2.48
N HIS A 122 11.81 6.45 2.47
CA HIS A 122 10.73 6.57 3.45
C HIS A 122 9.75 5.38 3.38
N SER A 123 9.39 4.95 2.16
CA SER A 123 8.54 3.76 1.95
C SER A 123 9.21 2.48 2.49
N LEU A 124 10.52 2.30 2.27
CA LEU A 124 11.27 1.19 2.85
C LEU A 124 11.33 1.27 4.39
N GLN A 125 11.54 2.47 4.96
CA GLN A 125 11.56 2.68 6.40
C GLN A 125 10.21 2.35 7.06
N LEU A 126 9.09 2.64 6.43
CA LEU A 126 7.77 2.25 6.93
C LEU A 126 7.69 0.73 7.11
N LEU A 127 8.02 -0.02 6.06
CA LEU A 127 7.98 -1.48 6.08
C LEU A 127 8.95 -2.07 7.11
N GLU A 128 10.18 -1.54 7.17
CA GLU A 128 11.19 -1.98 8.14
C GLU A 128 10.77 -1.73 9.59
N ARG A 129 10.29 -0.52 9.90
CA ARG A 129 9.89 -0.16 11.27
C ARG A 129 8.72 -1.01 11.73
N PHE A 130 7.72 -1.21 10.85
CA PHE A 130 6.59 -2.06 11.19
C PHE A 130 7.03 -3.52 11.39
N SER A 131 7.87 -4.07 10.52
CA SER A 131 8.37 -5.45 10.66
C SER A 131 9.18 -5.66 11.95
N LYS A 132 9.92 -4.64 12.41
CA LYS A 132 10.64 -4.67 13.70
C LYS A 132 9.70 -4.59 14.89
N THR A 133 8.64 -3.80 14.79
CA THR A 133 7.65 -3.60 15.88
C THR A 133 6.69 -4.79 15.99
N CYS A 134 6.31 -5.38 14.85
CA CYS A 134 5.38 -6.52 14.74
C CYS A 134 6.04 -7.69 14.00
N PRO A 135 7.05 -8.38 14.57
CA PRO A 135 7.86 -9.39 13.85
C PRO A 135 7.05 -10.61 13.39
N ASN A 136 5.90 -10.86 14.00
CA ASN A 136 4.99 -11.96 13.65
C ASN A 136 4.05 -11.61 12.48
N VAL A 137 3.93 -10.33 12.10
CA VAL A 137 3.10 -9.88 10.98
C VAL A 137 3.99 -9.72 9.74
N PRO A 138 3.75 -10.50 8.67
CA PRO A 138 4.49 -10.32 7.44
C PRO A 138 4.21 -8.96 6.81
N THR A 139 5.27 -8.33 6.29
CA THR A 139 5.15 -7.15 5.46
C THR A 139 5.18 -7.53 3.99
N LYS A 140 4.44 -6.77 3.19
CA LYS A 140 4.28 -6.97 1.75
C LYS A 140 4.52 -5.66 1.01
N SER A 141 4.95 -5.76 -0.24
CA SER A 141 5.05 -4.62 -1.16
C SER A 141 4.56 -5.00 -2.56
N GLY A 142 4.44 -4.01 -3.43
CA GLY A 142 4.08 -4.19 -4.83
C GLY A 142 4.89 -3.29 -5.74
N LEU A 143 5.17 -3.80 -6.96
CA LEU A 143 5.77 -3.06 -8.05
C LEU A 143 4.99 -3.27 -9.33
N MET A 144 4.88 -2.21 -10.11
CA MET A 144 4.37 -2.25 -11.48
C MET A 144 5.54 -2.36 -12.46
N LEU A 145 5.42 -3.25 -13.44
CA LEU A 145 6.33 -3.39 -14.56
C LEU A 145 5.72 -2.73 -15.80
N GLY A 146 6.54 -2.07 -16.61
CA GLY A 146 6.10 -1.43 -17.84
C GLY A 146 6.10 0.10 -17.80
N LEU A 147 6.72 0.72 -16.79
CA LEU A 147 6.87 2.17 -16.65
C LEU A 147 8.24 2.70 -17.13
N GLY A 148 9.11 1.80 -17.64
CA GLY A 148 10.45 2.10 -18.15
C GLY A 148 11.59 1.67 -17.22
N GLU A 149 11.31 0.84 -16.23
CA GLU A 149 12.31 0.15 -15.39
C GLU A 149 13.06 -0.94 -16.17
N THR A 150 14.29 -1.24 -15.76
CA THR A 150 15.00 -2.45 -16.21
C THR A 150 14.82 -3.59 -15.22
N ILE A 151 15.09 -4.82 -15.66
CA ILE A 151 15.02 -6.00 -14.79
C ILE A 151 16.02 -5.91 -13.64
N GLU A 152 17.23 -5.41 -13.89
CA GLU A 152 18.27 -5.23 -12.88
C GLU A 152 17.85 -4.20 -11.80
N GLU A 153 17.11 -3.16 -12.19
CA GLU A 153 16.55 -2.19 -11.26
C GLU A 153 15.48 -2.84 -10.39
N VAL A 154 14.60 -3.68 -10.96
CA VAL A 154 13.58 -4.44 -10.22
C VAL A 154 14.24 -5.40 -9.23
N GLU A 155 15.24 -6.17 -9.64
CA GLU A 155 15.99 -7.06 -8.75
C GLU A 155 16.69 -6.29 -7.61
N THR A 156 17.17 -5.08 -7.89
CA THR A 156 17.76 -4.21 -6.85
C THR A 156 16.72 -3.83 -5.82
N VAL A 157 15.51 -3.43 -6.25
CA VAL A 157 14.40 -3.14 -5.35
C VAL A 157 13.99 -4.39 -4.55
N MET A 158 13.99 -5.57 -5.15
CA MET A 158 13.70 -6.83 -4.44
C MET A 158 14.72 -7.09 -3.31
N ARG A 159 16.02 -6.85 -3.58
CA ARG A 159 17.08 -6.93 -2.55
C ARG A 159 16.88 -5.90 -1.44
N ASP A 160 16.55 -4.66 -1.80
CA ASP A 160 16.26 -3.58 -0.84
C ASP A 160 15.05 -3.96 0.05
N LEU A 161 13.95 -4.41 -0.54
CA LEU A 161 12.78 -4.87 0.21
C LEU A 161 13.14 -6.00 1.19
N ARG A 162 13.89 -6.99 0.73
CA ARG A 162 14.31 -8.10 1.58
C ARG A 162 15.20 -7.66 2.74
N SER A 163 16.13 -6.73 2.51
CA SER A 163 17.00 -6.19 3.56
C SER A 163 16.23 -5.35 4.60
N HIS A 164 15.05 -4.83 4.22
CA HIS A 164 14.13 -4.11 5.11
C HIS A 164 13.03 -5.00 5.70
N GLY A 165 13.20 -6.33 5.67
CA GLY A 165 12.31 -7.29 6.34
C GLY A 165 11.01 -7.61 5.60
N VAL A 166 10.87 -7.21 4.35
CA VAL A 166 9.70 -7.54 3.53
C VAL A 166 9.73 -9.00 3.11
N ARG A 167 8.63 -9.72 3.33
CA ARG A 167 8.52 -11.16 3.08
C ARG A 167 7.71 -11.50 1.83
N MET A 168 6.87 -10.59 1.38
CA MET A 168 5.94 -10.82 0.26
C MET A 168 6.07 -9.69 -0.75
N LEU A 169 6.06 -10.03 -2.03
CA LEU A 169 6.09 -9.06 -3.12
C LEU A 169 5.07 -9.46 -4.20
N THR A 170 4.31 -8.49 -4.67
CA THR A 170 3.47 -8.60 -5.86
C THR A 170 4.13 -7.85 -7.01
N LEU A 171 4.32 -8.51 -8.14
CA LEU A 171 4.71 -7.88 -9.40
C LEU A 171 3.52 -7.91 -10.34
N GLY A 172 3.14 -6.76 -10.90
CA GLY A 172 2.03 -6.63 -11.82
C GLY A 172 2.39 -5.81 -13.06
N GLN A 173 1.77 -6.10 -14.19
CA GLN A 173 1.90 -5.25 -15.39
C GLN A 173 1.14 -3.94 -15.16
N TYR A 174 1.80 -2.81 -15.40
CA TYR A 174 1.14 -1.51 -15.48
C TYR A 174 0.24 -1.47 -16.71
N LEU A 175 -1.01 -1.08 -16.52
CA LEU A 175 -1.95 -0.79 -17.58
C LEU A 175 -2.36 0.67 -17.47
N GLN A 176 -2.27 1.41 -18.57
CA GLN A 176 -2.62 2.82 -18.62
C GLN A 176 -4.12 3.01 -18.47
N PRO A 177 -4.61 3.69 -17.41
CA PRO A 177 -6.06 3.85 -17.20
C PRO A 177 -6.74 4.67 -18.29
N THR A 178 -6.14 5.81 -18.66
CA THR A 178 -6.62 6.69 -19.75
C THR A 178 -5.45 7.30 -20.50
N VAL A 179 -5.70 7.93 -21.63
CA VAL A 179 -4.68 8.63 -22.45
C VAL A 179 -3.94 9.76 -21.73
N HIS A 180 -4.47 10.21 -20.58
CA HIS A 180 -3.87 11.27 -19.76
C HIS A 180 -2.89 10.76 -18.71
N HIS A 181 -2.83 9.44 -18.50
CA HIS A 181 -1.90 8.79 -17.56
C HIS A 181 -0.57 8.45 -18.24
N LEU A 182 0.38 8.00 -17.43
CA LEU A 182 1.67 7.56 -17.95
C LEU A 182 1.46 6.46 -19.02
N PRO A 183 2.12 6.54 -20.18
CA PRO A 183 2.02 5.50 -21.18
C PRO A 183 2.67 4.21 -20.69
N VAL A 184 2.19 3.07 -21.19
CA VAL A 184 2.88 1.79 -21.05
C VAL A 184 4.13 1.84 -21.92
N GLU A 185 5.32 1.82 -21.33
CA GLU A 185 6.60 1.84 -22.07
C GLU A 185 6.93 0.47 -22.69
N ARG A 186 6.50 -0.61 -22.01
CA ARG A 186 6.61 -1.99 -22.50
C ARG A 186 5.66 -2.93 -21.76
N TYR A 187 5.42 -4.08 -22.36
CA TYR A 187 4.74 -5.18 -21.69
C TYR A 187 5.78 -6.21 -21.24
N ALA A 188 5.82 -6.51 -19.95
CA ALA A 188 6.65 -7.57 -19.40
C ALA A 188 6.11 -8.93 -19.86
N THR A 189 7.00 -9.80 -20.29
CA THR A 189 6.65 -11.12 -20.77
C THR A 189 6.37 -12.09 -19.60
N PRO A 190 5.57 -13.15 -19.81
CA PRO A 190 5.42 -14.21 -18.80
C PRO A 190 6.75 -14.82 -18.35
N LYS A 191 7.76 -14.88 -19.25
CA LYS A 191 9.10 -15.36 -18.93
C LYS A 191 9.84 -14.46 -17.95
N GLU A 192 9.73 -13.13 -18.12
CA GLU A 192 10.31 -12.15 -17.19
C GLU A 192 9.65 -12.26 -15.81
N PHE A 193 8.31 -12.37 -15.73
CA PHE A 193 7.62 -12.61 -14.46
C PHE A 193 8.06 -13.92 -13.80
N ALA A 194 8.26 -15.00 -14.58
CA ALA A 194 8.74 -16.28 -14.06
C ALA A 194 10.18 -16.20 -13.54
N MET A 195 11.03 -15.38 -14.18
CA MET A 195 12.43 -15.16 -13.77
C MET A 195 12.54 -14.36 -12.47
N LEU A 196 11.61 -13.43 -12.23
CA LEU A 196 11.55 -12.58 -11.02
C LEU A 196 10.84 -13.28 -9.83
N LYS A 197 10.37 -14.49 -9.98
CA LYS A 197 9.71 -15.31 -8.94
C LYS A 197 10.71 -16.01 -8.02
#